data_786e3a16371546504fd0e0ea0faf043b
#
_entry.id   786e3a16371546504fd0e0ea0faf043b
#
_cell.length_a   1.000
_cell.length_b   1.000
_cell.length_c   1.000
_cell.angle_alpha   90.00
_cell.angle_beta   90.00
_cell.angle_gamma   90.00
#
_symmetry.space_group_name_H-M   'P 1'
#
loop_
_entity.id
_entity.type
_entity.pdbx_description
1 polymer ?
#
loop_
_entity_poly.entity_id
_entity_poly.type
_entity_poly.pdbx_seq_one_letter_code
_entity_poly.pdbx_strand_id
1 'polypeptide(L)'
;EILIGLVGSEMCIRDRSRLAFLEYLESGISACFDMYYFPEAMAKAAVDAGFRTVMCGAVNNFKESPALLDEYYNTYNNHHPLVSYQLGFHAEYTTNRSIMEAIAALAEKYKAPVYMHASETESEVQGCIGRYGMTPTALFEQLGLWNYGGGAFHSVWVSNEDLNIYKKHGVYAVLNAGSNAKLASGIAPVEKMLQMGIPLAVGTDGPSSNNALDMFREMYLICVLQKLREKNAAAADANAILKAATAGSARCMGLPEADCIAPGKLADLTVIGLHRPNMQPINNITKNLVYSGAKTNVRLTMVDGRILYENGRFLNADTDEIYKNAQAVIDRIR
;
A
#
# COMPACT_ATOMS: atom_id res chain seq x y z
N GLU A 1 4.15 8.81 19.18
CA GLU A 1 4.99 7.70 19.70
C GLU A 1 4.19 6.42 19.61
N ILE A 2 4.30 5.72 18.52
CA ILE A 2 3.75 4.38 18.37
C ILE A 2 4.60 3.50 19.28
N LEU A 3 3.95 2.79 20.18
CA LEU A 3 4.54 1.87 21.15
C LEU A 3 5.34 0.73 20.46
N ILE A 4 6.49 1.05 19.90
CA ILE A 4 7.40 0.12 19.22
C ILE A 4 7.88 -1.00 20.18
N GLY A 5 7.89 -0.74 21.49
CA GLY A 5 8.29 -1.72 22.50
C GLY A 5 7.26 -2.78 22.88
N LEU A 6 5.97 -2.60 22.53
CA LEU A 6 4.87 -3.51 22.93
C LEU A 6 4.35 -4.39 21.79
N VAL A 7 4.90 -4.25 20.60
CA VAL A 7 4.45 -4.92 19.38
C VAL A 7 5.20 -6.24 19.11
N GLY A 8 5.72 -6.87 20.11
CA GLY A 8 6.93 -7.67 20.02
C GLY A 8 6.84 -9.17 20.08
N SER A 9 5.72 -9.86 19.91
CA SER A 9 5.80 -11.30 19.65
C SER A 9 5.25 -11.61 18.26
N GLU A 10 5.91 -12.52 17.53
CA GLU A 10 5.47 -13.06 16.24
C GLU A 10 3.99 -13.46 16.26
N MET A 11 3.53 -14.03 17.39
CA MET A 11 2.14 -14.40 17.61
C MET A 11 1.19 -13.20 17.54
N CYS A 12 1.60 -12.03 18.09
CA CYS A 12 0.79 -10.81 18.02
C CYS A 12 0.71 -10.26 16.59
N ILE A 13 1.77 -10.36 15.81
CA ILE A 13 1.78 -9.94 14.39
C ILE A 13 0.86 -10.85 13.59
N ARG A 14 1.00 -12.17 13.72
CA ARG A 14 0.14 -13.14 13.03
C ARG A 14 -1.34 -12.89 13.30
N ASP A 15 -1.73 -12.71 14.57
CA ASP A 15 -3.14 -12.52 14.94
C ASP A 15 -3.71 -11.19 14.40
N ARG A 16 -2.91 -10.11 14.41
CA ARG A 16 -3.30 -8.82 13.82
C ARG A 16 -3.41 -8.90 12.31
N SER A 17 -2.49 -9.59 11.64
CA SER A 17 -2.55 -9.80 10.21
C SER A 17 -3.80 -10.57 9.80
N ARG A 18 -4.17 -11.60 10.55
CA ARG A 18 -5.42 -12.34 10.34
C ARG A 18 -6.64 -11.43 10.45
N LEU A 19 -6.67 -10.53 11.45
CA LEU A 19 -7.74 -9.54 11.59
C LEU A 19 -7.77 -8.56 10.42
N ALA A 20 -6.62 -8.05 9.99
CA ALA A 20 -6.52 -7.17 8.83
C ALA A 20 -7.00 -7.86 7.54
N PHE A 21 -6.67 -9.13 7.35
CA PHE A 21 -7.15 -9.90 6.20
C PHE A 21 -8.67 -10.04 6.16
N LEU A 22 -9.34 -10.15 7.32
CA LEU A 22 -10.82 -10.11 7.34
C LEU A 22 -11.33 -8.77 6.84
N GLU A 23 -10.79 -7.66 7.31
CA GLU A 23 -11.21 -6.33 6.86
C GLU A 23 -10.89 -6.09 5.38
N TYR A 24 -9.74 -6.53 4.88
CA TYR A 24 -9.42 -6.48 3.46
C TYR A 24 -10.43 -7.25 2.61
N LEU A 25 -10.70 -8.50 2.98
CA LEU A 25 -11.63 -9.36 2.24
C LEU A 25 -13.06 -8.81 2.22
N GLU A 26 -13.54 -8.31 3.36
CA GLU A 26 -14.86 -7.65 3.45
C GLU A 26 -14.91 -6.36 2.61
N SER A 27 -13.79 -5.67 2.49
CA SER A 27 -13.66 -4.43 1.70
C SER A 27 -13.36 -4.67 0.22
N GLY A 28 -13.30 -5.94 -0.23
CA GLY A 28 -13.04 -6.30 -1.62
C GLY A 28 -11.58 -6.19 -2.05
N ILE A 29 -10.66 -6.19 -1.10
CA ILE A 29 -9.22 -6.16 -1.36
C ILE A 29 -8.71 -7.60 -1.40
N SER A 30 -8.11 -8.00 -2.52
CA SER A 30 -7.61 -9.35 -2.77
C SER A 30 -6.12 -9.52 -2.53
N ALA A 31 -5.38 -8.41 -2.43
CA ALA A 31 -3.94 -8.41 -2.16
C ALA A 31 -3.53 -7.17 -1.35
N CYS A 32 -2.54 -7.32 -0.47
CA CYS A 32 -1.93 -6.18 0.21
C CYS A 32 -0.43 -6.07 -0.09
N PHE A 33 0.07 -4.84 0.00
CA PHE A 33 1.50 -4.52 0.06
C PHE A 33 1.80 -4.06 1.47
N ASP A 34 2.65 -4.82 2.21
CA ASP A 34 2.87 -4.58 3.62
C ASP A 34 4.35 -4.32 3.92
N MET A 35 4.67 -3.09 4.30
CA MET A 35 5.97 -2.69 4.79
C MET A 35 5.98 -2.77 6.30
N TYR A 36 6.34 -3.92 6.85
CA TYR A 36 6.39 -4.11 8.29
C TYR A 36 7.48 -5.12 8.70
N TYR A 37 7.65 -5.30 10.00
CA TYR A 37 8.58 -6.24 10.60
C TYR A 37 7.99 -7.65 10.71
N PHE A 38 8.85 -8.66 10.96
CA PHE A 38 8.48 -10.07 11.16
C PHE A 38 7.81 -10.72 9.94
N PRO A 39 8.50 -10.74 8.79
CA PRO A 39 7.94 -11.29 7.55
C PRO A 39 7.57 -12.78 7.68
N GLU A 40 8.22 -13.55 8.57
CA GLU A 40 7.86 -14.95 8.82
C GLU A 40 6.42 -15.09 9.35
N ALA A 41 6.06 -14.30 10.36
CA ALA A 41 4.72 -14.31 10.95
C ALA A 41 3.66 -13.84 9.94
N MET A 42 4.00 -12.84 9.11
CA MET A 42 3.13 -12.33 8.05
C MET A 42 2.95 -13.37 6.95
N ALA A 43 4.03 -13.96 6.44
CA ALA A 43 3.96 -15.00 5.41
C ALA A 43 3.11 -16.18 5.85
N LYS A 44 3.31 -16.64 7.10
CA LYS A 44 2.50 -17.72 7.68
C LYS A 44 1.02 -17.34 7.77
N ALA A 45 0.71 -16.12 8.24
CA ALA A 45 -0.67 -15.65 8.31
C ALA A 45 -1.32 -15.57 6.93
N ALA A 46 -0.58 -15.09 5.91
CA ALA A 46 -1.04 -15.00 4.53
C ALA A 46 -1.37 -16.37 3.94
N VAL A 47 -0.47 -17.34 4.08
CA VAL A 47 -0.66 -18.71 3.58
C VAL A 47 -1.83 -19.41 4.31
N ASP A 48 -1.90 -19.31 5.64
CA ASP A 48 -2.97 -19.89 6.44
C ASP A 48 -4.35 -19.31 6.06
N ALA A 49 -4.42 -18.00 5.75
CA ALA A 49 -5.66 -17.33 5.33
C ALA A 49 -5.98 -17.52 3.84
N GLY A 50 -5.03 -17.95 3.04
CA GLY A 50 -5.14 -17.97 1.57
C GLY A 50 -5.11 -16.58 0.94
N PHE A 51 -4.56 -15.57 1.64
CA PHE A 51 -4.56 -14.18 1.21
C PHE A 51 -3.25 -13.80 0.51
N ARG A 52 -3.33 -13.06 -0.60
CA ARG A 52 -2.14 -12.63 -1.34
C ARG A 52 -1.46 -11.46 -0.64
N THR A 53 -0.18 -11.62 -0.32
CA THR A 53 0.59 -10.62 0.42
C THR A 53 1.94 -10.38 -0.25
N VAL A 54 2.18 -9.13 -0.62
CA VAL A 54 3.49 -8.63 -1.03
C VAL A 54 4.12 -7.95 0.17
N MET A 55 5.13 -8.54 0.75
CA MET A 55 5.88 -7.96 1.85
C MET A 55 6.97 -7.04 1.32
N CYS A 56 7.40 -6.08 2.13
CA CYS A 56 8.46 -5.14 1.78
C CYS A 56 9.39 -4.89 2.97
N GLY A 57 10.67 -4.74 2.71
CA GLY A 57 11.64 -4.39 3.72
C GLY A 57 11.34 -3.03 4.36
N ALA A 58 11.41 -2.98 5.69
CA ALA A 58 11.24 -1.76 6.49
C ALA A 58 12.56 -1.33 7.14
N VAL A 59 13.67 -1.50 6.42
CA VAL A 59 15.02 -1.22 6.94
C VAL A 59 15.12 0.20 7.50
N ASN A 60 15.72 0.30 8.67
CA ASN A 60 15.95 1.58 9.34
C ASN A 60 17.15 1.46 10.31
N ASN A 61 17.52 2.57 10.97
CA ASN A 61 18.66 2.61 11.90
C ASN A 61 18.49 1.76 13.18
N PHE A 62 17.29 1.20 13.42
CA PHE A 62 16.94 0.64 14.72
C PHE A 62 16.73 -0.87 14.71
N LYS A 63 16.26 -1.48 13.60
CA LYS A 63 15.73 -2.84 13.67
C LYS A 63 16.16 -3.79 12.56
N GLU A 64 16.16 -3.37 11.32
CA GLU A 64 16.51 -4.20 10.17
C GLU A 64 17.77 -3.70 9.50
N SER A 65 18.48 -4.59 8.80
CA SER A 65 19.70 -4.26 8.08
C SER A 65 19.60 -4.62 6.61
N PRO A 66 20.43 -4.02 5.74
CA PRO A 66 20.50 -4.44 4.34
C PRO A 66 20.85 -5.92 4.13
N ALA A 67 21.62 -6.53 5.03
CA ALA A 67 21.93 -7.96 4.98
C ALA A 67 20.68 -8.82 5.25
N LEU A 68 19.86 -8.43 6.22
CA LEU A 68 18.60 -9.11 6.52
C LEU A 68 17.58 -8.90 5.38
N LEU A 69 17.57 -7.71 4.76
CA LEU A 69 16.76 -7.44 3.55
C LEU A 69 17.14 -8.39 2.41
N ASP A 70 18.42 -8.61 2.17
CA ASP A 70 18.95 -9.55 1.16
C ASP A 70 18.49 -10.99 1.44
N GLU A 71 18.57 -11.43 2.68
CA GLU A 71 18.08 -12.74 3.13
C GLU A 71 16.57 -12.89 2.91
N TYR A 72 15.78 -11.94 3.36
CA TYR A 72 14.31 -11.98 3.22
C TYR A 72 13.86 -11.95 1.77
N TYR A 73 14.51 -11.13 0.92
CA TYR A 73 14.23 -11.08 -0.51
C TYR A 73 14.39 -12.45 -1.17
N ASN A 74 15.46 -13.16 -0.88
CA ASN A 74 15.71 -14.50 -1.41
C ASN A 74 14.75 -15.55 -0.83
N THR A 75 14.48 -15.49 0.48
CA THR A 75 13.65 -16.47 1.18
C THR A 75 12.21 -16.39 0.70
N TYR A 76 11.58 -15.21 0.73
CA TYR A 76 10.14 -15.11 0.54
C TYR A 76 9.70 -15.05 -0.92
N ASN A 77 10.56 -14.66 -1.86
CA ASN A 77 10.24 -14.75 -3.28
C ASN A 77 10.27 -16.20 -3.82
N ASN A 78 10.72 -17.17 -3.03
CA ASN A 78 10.70 -18.59 -3.36
C ASN A 78 9.87 -19.43 -2.37
N HIS A 79 9.10 -18.78 -1.50
CA HIS A 79 8.42 -19.45 -0.39
C HIS A 79 7.06 -20.06 -0.78
N HIS A 80 6.15 -19.25 -1.33
CA HIS A 80 4.79 -19.65 -1.64
C HIS A 80 4.15 -18.73 -2.70
N PRO A 81 3.28 -19.25 -3.62
CA PRO A 81 2.67 -18.43 -4.69
C PRO A 81 1.86 -17.21 -4.21
N LEU A 82 1.35 -17.23 -2.98
CA LEU A 82 0.61 -16.11 -2.38
C LEU A 82 1.52 -15.08 -1.71
N VAL A 83 2.82 -15.33 -1.60
CA VAL A 83 3.75 -14.49 -0.87
C VAL A 83 4.88 -14.05 -1.79
N SER A 84 5.19 -12.77 -1.79
CA SER A 84 6.39 -12.22 -2.42
C SER A 84 7.02 -11.13 -1.54
N TYR A 85 8.22 -10.71 -1.87
CA TYR A 85 8.97 -9.73 -1.08
C TYR A 85 9.64 -8.70 -1.98
N GLN A 86 9.53 -7.43 -1.61
CA GLN A 86 10.14 -6.31 -2.33
C GLN A 86 11.26 -5.66 -1.52
N LEU A 87 12.23 -5.08 -2.23
CA LEU A 87 13.25 -4.28 -1.59
C LEU A 87 12.63 -2.97 -1.07
N GLY A 88 13.01 -2.57 0.14
CA GLY A 88 12.52 -1.32 0.69
C GLY A 88 13.23 -0.92 1.98
N PHE A 89 12.96 0.31 2.38
CA PHE A 89 13.33 0.88 3.67
C PHE A 89 12.25 1.85 4.13
N HIS A 90 12.21 2.14 5.43
CA HIS A 90 11.11 2.91 5.97
C HIS A 90 11.03 4.32 5.36
N ALA A 91 12.01 5.19 5.62
CA ALA A 91 12.05 6.57 5.11
C ALA A 91 13.48 7.13 5.20
N GLU A 92 13.75 8.25 4.52
CA GLU A 92 15.05 8.93 4.57
C GLU A 92 15.46 9.27 5.99
N TYR A 93 14.57 9.88 6.77
CA TYR A 93 14.85 10.39 8.12
C TYR A 93 15.00 9.29 9.20
N THR A 94 14.63 8.07 8.90
CA THR A 94 14.81 6.91 9.79
C THR A 94 15.98 6.02 9.39
N THR A 95 16.68 6.35 8.31
CA THR A 95 17.85 5.65 7.80
C THR A 95 19.06 6.59 7.76
N ASN A 96 20.11 6.15 7.14
CA ASN A 96 21.30 6.95 6.86
C ASN A 96 21.83 6.63 5.46
N ARG A 97 22.76 7.46 4.98
CA ARG A 97 23.32 7.34 3.63
C ARG A 97 23.89 5.94 3.35
N SER A 98 24.62 5.37 4.30
CA SER A 98 25.26 4.05 4.14
C SER A 98 24.22 2.92 3.95
N ILE A 99 23.10 2.98 4.69
CA ILE A 99 21.99 2.02 4.52
C ILE A 99 21.36 2.19 3.14
N MET A 100 21.07 3.43 2.73
CA MET A 100 20.47 3.71 1.42
C MET A 100 21.39 3.26 0.26
N GLU A 101 22.70 3.50 0.35
CA GLU A 101 23.69 3.03 -0.63
C GLU A 101 23.75 1.49 -0.70
N ALA A 102 23.68 0.81 0.46
CA ALA A 102 23.65 -0.65 0.50
C ALA A 102 22.37 -1.22 -0.13
N ILE A 103 21.21 -0.56 0.07
CA ILE A 103 19.95 -0.95 -0.57
C ILE A 103 19.99 -0.69 -2.08
N ALA A 104 20.58 0.42 -2.53
CA ALA A 104 20.81 0.68 -3.96
C ALA A 104 21.69 -0.40 -4.60
N ALA A 105 22.70 -0.91 -3.88
CA ALA A 105 23.49 -2.04 -4.34
C ALA A 105 22.70 -3.34 -4.44
N LEU A 106 21.73 -3.58 -3.54
CA LEU A 106 20.80 -4.71 -3.66
C LEU A 106 19.84 -4.54 -4.84
N ALA A 107 19.34 -3.33 -5.08
CA ALA A 107 18.52 -3.03 -6.26
C ALA A 107 19.30 -3.32 -7.56
N GLU A 108 20.56 -2.92 -7.62
CA GLU A 108 21.44 -3.24 -8.76
C GLU A 108 21.70 -4.75 -8.91
N LYS A 109 21.95 -5.45 -7.79
CA LYS A 109 22.18 -6.91 -7.74
C LYS A 109 21.00 -7.69 -8.32
N TYR A 110 19.78 -7.32 -7.92
CA TYR A 110 18.55 -8.04 -8.28
C TYR A 110 17.80 -7.46 -9.48
N LYS A 111 18.24 -6.28 -9.99
CA LYS A 111 17.49 -5.51 -10.98
C LYS A 111 16.04 -5.27 -10.54
N ALA A 112 15.86 -4.96 -9.26
CA ALA A 112 14.58 -4.92 -8.58
C ALA A 112 14.21 -3.49 -8.12
N PRO A 113 12.92 -3.14 -8.12
CA PRO A 113 12.43 -1.85 -7.63
C PRO A 113 12.61 -1.70 -6.13
N VAL A 114 12.66 -0.44 -5.66
CA VAL A 114 12.75 -0.10 -4.23
C VAL A 114 11.55 0.72 -3.79
N TYR A 115 11.06 0.48 -2.58
CA TYR A 115 9.89 1.15 -2.01
C TYR A 115 10.23 1.84 -0.69
N MET A 116 9.66 3.03 -0.46
CA MET A 116 9.85 3.79 0.78
C MET A 116 8.77 4.84 0.97
N HIS A 117 8.61 5.32 2.21
CA HIS A 117 7.87 6.55 2.47
C HIS A 117 8.70 7.73 2.00
N ALA A 118 8.08 8.65 1.27
CA ALA A 118 8.79 9.76 0.67
C ALA A 118 7.93 11.02 0.60
N SER A 119 8.48 12.11 1.13
CA SER A 119 7.88 13.44 1.06
C SER A 119 6.46 13.47 1.66
N GLU A 120 6.24 12.75 2.76
CA GLU A 120 4.96 12.73 3.46
C GLU A 120 4.66 14.05 4.15
N THR A 121 5.64 14.60 4.88
CA THR A 121 5.49 15.84 5.64
C THR A 121 6.47 16.91 5.17
N GLU A 122 6.10 18.19 5.39
CA GLU A 122 6.98 19.31 5.11
C GLU A 122 8.28 19.22 5.92
N SER A 123 8.19 18.83 7.17
CA SER A 123 9.35 18.67 8.06
C SER A 123 10.33 17.59 7.59
N GLU A 124 9.84 16.49 7.01
CA GLU A 124 10.70 15.47 6.36
C GLU A 124 11.49 16.10 5.21
N VAL A 125 10.80 16.77 4.30
CA VAL A 125 11.44 17.37 3.12
C VAL A 125 12.46 18.44 3.54
N GLN A 126 12.09 19.36 4.43
CA GLN A 126 13.00 20.40 4.92
C GLN A 126 14.19 19.81 5.68
N GLY A 127 13.93 18.75 6.47
CA GLY A 127 14.99 18.03 7.18
C GLY A 127 16.00 17.37 6.22
N CYS A 128 15.53 16.73 5.15
CA CYS A 128 16.38 16.16 4.12
C CYS A 128 17.20 17.24 3.39
N ILE A 129 16.55 18.35 3.01
CA ILE A 129 17.26 19.50 2.41
C ILE A 129 18.35 20.03 3.36
N GLY A 130 18.06 20.11 4.65
CA GLY A 130 19.05 20.52 5.66
C GLY A 130 20.24 19.58 5.79
N ARG A 131 20.02 18.25 5.66
CA ARG A 131 21.07 17.22 5.78
C ARG A 131 21.88 17.06 4.50
N TYR A 132 21.21 17.06 3.34
CA TYR A 132 21.80 16.64 2.07
C TYR A 132 21.77 17.73 0.97
N GLY A 133 21.15 18.89 1.21
CA GLY A 133 21.02 19.97 0.23
C GLY A 133 20.01 19.70 -0.89
N MET A 134 19.17 18.64 -0.76
CA MET A 134 18.21 18.23 -1.79
C MET A 134 16.99 17.54 -1.18
N THR A 135 15.91 17.40 -1.95
CA THR A 135 14.70 16.68 -1.54
C THR A 135 14.96 15.18 -1.37
N PRO A 136 14.12 14.42 -0.62
CA PRO A 136 14.23 12.97 -0.52
C PRO A 136 14.26 12.30 -1.90
N THR A 137 13.36 12.68 -2.79
CA THR A 137 13.28 12.13 -4.15
C THR A 137 14.57 12.33 -4.96
N ALA A 138 15.16 13.53 -4.90
CA ALA A 138 16.41 13.84 -5.57
C ALA A 138 17.60 13.08 -4.96
N LEU A 139 17.62 12.91 -3.65
CA LEU A 139 18.61 12.08 -2.95
C LEU A 139 18.53 10.62 -3.41
N PHE A 140 17.34 10.07 -3.49
CA PHE A 140 17.13 8.68 -3.92
C PHE A 140 17.54 8.47 -5.39
N GLU A 141 17.29 9.46 -6.26
CA GLU A 141 17.81 9.44 -7.63
C GLU A 141 19.35 9.45 -7.65
N GLN A 142 19.97 10.36 -6.88
CA GLN A 142 21.43 10.48 -6.81
C GLN A 142 22.08 9.16 -6.33
N LEU A 143 21.43 8.44 -5.42
CA LEU A 143 21.92 7.16 -4.89
C LEU A 143 21.59 5.97 -5.80
N GLY A 144 20.84 6.16 -6.89
CA GLY A 144 20.46 5.10 -7.81
C GLY A 144 19.31 4.21 -7.33
N LEU A 145 18.60 4.60 -6.27
CA LEU A 145 17.47 3.84 -5.71
C LEU A 145 16.29 3.73 -6.68
N TRP A 146 16.14 4.67 -7.63
CA TRP A 146 15.11 4.67 -8.65
C TRP A 146 15.49 3.99 -9.97
N ASN A 147 16.70 3.41 -10.09
CA ASN A 147 17.20 2.86 -11.35
C ASN A 147 16.31 1.73 -11.93
N TYR A 148 15.58 1.05 -11.08
CA TYR A 148 14.67 -0.05 -11.46
C TYR A 148 13.20 0.28 -11.13
N GLY A 149 12.86 1.56 -11.01
CA GLY A 149 11.54 2.00 -10.59
C GLY A 149 11.31 1.78 -9.10
N GLY A 150 10.04 1.59 -8.72
CA GLY A 150 9.64 1.38 -7.33
C GLY A 150 8.42 2.18 -6.96
N GLY A 151 8.23 2.44 -5.67
CA GLY A 151 7.10 3.20 -5.16
C GLY A 151 7.46 4.14 -4.02
N ALA A 152 6.95 5.35 -4.11
CA ALA A 152 7.02 6.38 -3.08
C ALA A 152 5.67 6.50 -2.39
N PHE A 153 5.57 6.06 -1.13
CA PHE A 153 4.34 6.20 -0.36
C PHE A 153 4.12 7.65 0.05
N HIS A 154 2.86 8.08 0.08
CA HIS A 154 2.37 9.43 0.40
C HIS A 154 2.59 10.48 -0.68
N SER A 155 3.82 10.85 -1.00
CA SER A 155 4.17 11.82 -2.06
C SER A 155 3.40 13.15 -1.95
N VAL A 156 3.27 13.69 -0.74
CA VAL A 156 2.47 14.90 -0.44
C VAL A 156 3.23 16.17 -0.78
N TRP A 157 4.49 16.26 -0.31
CA TRP A 157 5.35 17.44 -0.41
C TRP A 157 6.41 17.31 -1.52
N VAL A 158 5.96 16.86 -2.70
CA VAL A 158 6.81 16.70 -3.88
C VAL A 158 6.85 17.97 -4.73
N SER A 159 8.03 18.34 -5.20
CA SER A 159 8.24 19.44 -6.13
C SER A 159 7.96 19.04 -7.59
N ASN A 160 8.03 19.98 -8.52
CA ASN A 160 7.93 19.67 -9.95
C ASN A 160 9.11 18.84 -10.44
N GLU A 161 10.27 19.10 -9.90
CA GLU A 161 11.52 18.42 -10.16
C GLU A 161 11.41 16.96 -9.67
N ASP A 162 10.87 16.74 -8.48
CA ASP A 162 10.61 15.39 -7.95
C ASP A 162 9.63 14.61 -8.84
N LEU A 163 8.57 15.25 -9.31
CA LEU A 163 7.62 14.64 -10.23
C LEU A 163 8.24 14.29 -11.58
N ASN A 164 9.19 15.08 -12.07
CA ASN A 164 9.96 14.74 -13.26
C ASN A 164 10.85 13.52 -13.05
N ILE A 165 11.45 13.37 -11.86
CA ILE A 165 12.21 12.18 -11.48
C ILE A 165 11.31 10.95 -11.47
N TYR A 166 10.12 11.02 -10.84
CA TYR A 166 9.15 9.91 -10.86
C TYR A 166 8.79 9.50 -12.28
N LYS A 167 8.49 10.46 -13.14
CA LYS A 167 8.18 10.20 -14.55
C LYS A 167 9.34 9.53 -15.29
N LYS A 168 10.55 10.04 -15.10
CA LYS A 168 11.78 9.54 -15.75
C LYS A 168 12.04 8.08 -15.41
N HIS A 169 11.86 7.69 -14.15
CA HIS A 169 12.18 6.35 -13.64
C HIS A 169 10.96 5.42 -13.53
N GLY A 170 9.76 5.90 -13.88
CA GLY A 170 8.54 5.10 -13.76
C GLY A 170 8.17 4.78 -12.31
N VAL A 171 8.53 5.66 -11.36
CA VAL A 171 8.22 5.50 -9.94
C VAL A 171 6.73 5.70 -9.71
N TYR A 172 6.11 4.76 -9.01
CA TYR A 172 4.72 4.89 -8.60
C TYR A 172 4.58 5.88 -7.43
N ALA A 173 3.69 6.86 -7.57
CA ALA A 173 3.20 7.58 -6.41
C ALA A 173 2.07 6.76 -5.77
N VAL A 174 2.29 6.27 -4.55
CA VAL A 174 1.31 5.47 -3.81
C VAL A 174 0.54 6.39 -2.87
N LEU A 175 -0.74 6.57 -3.16
CA LEU A 175 -1.61 7.56 -2.53
C LEU A 175 -2.26 6.97 -1.28
N ASN A 176 -2.04 7.60 -0.12
CA ASN A 176 -2.59 7.19 1.18
C ASN A 176 -3.45 8.33 1.75
N ALA A 177 -4.53 8.68 1.05
CA ALA A 177 -5.30 9.90 1.33
C ALA A 177 -5.93 9.93 2.72
N GLY A 178 -6.42 8.78 3.21
CA GLY A 178 -6.99 8.65 4.55
C GLY A 178 -5.98 8.92 5.65
N SER A 179 -4.79 8.32 5.54
CA SER A 179 -3.67 8.55 6.47
C SER A 179 -3.20 10.01 6.41
N ASN A 180 -2.92 10.53 5.21
CA ASN A 180 -2.46 11.90 5.02
C ASN A 180 -3.43 12.93 5.64
N ALA A 181 -4.74 12.72 5.47
CA ALA A 181 -5.77 13.59 6.03
C ALA A 181 -5.84 13.48 7.56
N LYS A 182 -5.80 12.25 8.11
CA LYS A 182 -5.89 12.03 9.54
C LYS A 182 -4.67 12.56 10.31
N LEU A 183 -3.47 12.39 9.75
CA LEU A 183 -2.21 12.84 10.35
C LEU A 183 -1.89 14.30 10.02
N ALA A 184 -2.76 14.97 9.23
CA ALA A 184 -2.56 16.34 8.76
C ALA A 184 -1.26 16.52 7.94
N SER A 185 -0.80 15.48 7.26
CA SER A 185 0.39 15.52 6.41
C SER A 185 0.17 16.42 5.19
N GLY A 186 -1.07 16.51 4.67
CA GLY A 186 -1.45 17.35 3.55
C GLY A 186 -2.17 16.60 2.44
N ILE A 187 -2.30 17.20 1.27
CA ILE A 187 -2.96 16.63 0.09
C ILE A 187 -1.93 16.47 -1.02
N ALA A 188 -1.65 15.25 -1.45
CA ALA A 188 -0.74 14.97 -2.57
C ALA A 188 -1.23 15.63 -3.89
N PRO A 189 -0.38 16.08 -4.81
CA PRO A 189 -0.78 16.78 -6.05
C PRO A 189 -1.21 15.80 -7.15
N VAL A 190 -2.26 15.00 -6.89
CA VAL A 190 -2.68 13.86 -7.72
C VAL A 190 -3.10 14.29 -9.13
N GLU A 191 -3.84 15.40 -9.26
CA GLU A 191 -4.23 15.93 -10.56
C GLU A 191 -3.01 16.23 -11.45
N LYS A 192 -1.98 16.83 -10.86
CA LYS A 192 -0.73 17.10 -11.56
C LYS A 192 0.01 15.82 -11.94
N MET A 193 0.05 14.83 -11.05
CA MET A 193 0.64 13.52 -11.33
C MET A 193 -0.07 12.85 -12.52
N LEU A 194 -1.42 12.90 -12.57
CA LEU A 194 -2.21 12.39 -13.69
C LEU A 194 -1.87 13.12 -14.99
N GLN A 195 -1.81 14.46 -14.97
CA GLN A 195 -1.47 15.26 -16.15
C GLN A 195 -0.05 14.98 -16.68
N MET A 196 0.89 14.68 -15.79
CA MET A 196 2.26 14.32 -16.16
C MET A 196 2.40 12.86 -16.60
N GLY A 197 1.36 12.03 -16.43
CA GLY A 197 1.38 10.60 -16.73
C GLY A 197 2.24 9.78 -15.77
N ILE A 198 2.36 10.22 -14.52
CA ILE A 198 3.05 9.48 -13.45
C ILE A 198 2.18 8.27 -13.07
N PRO A 199 2.75 7.06 -12.96
CA PRO A 199 1.99 5.90 -12.55
C PRO A 199 1.53 6.05 -11.09
N LEU A 200 0.25 5.74 -10.84
CA LEU A 200 -0.37 5.86 -9.54
C LEU A 200 -0.80 4.50 -8.99
N ALA A 201 -0.68 4.35 -7.69
CA ALA A 201 -1.28 3.28 -6.90
C ALA A 201 -2.02 3.88 -5.69
N VAL A 202 -2.88 3.09 -5.05
CA VAL A 202 -3.63 3.52 -3.87
C VAL A 202 -3.36 2.54 -2.74
N GLY A 203 -3.03 3.06 -1.57
CA GLY A 203 -2.84 2.31 -0.35
C GLY A 203 -3.69 2.88 0.79
N THR A 204 -4.02 2.04 1.75
CA THR A 204 -4.76 2.47 2.95
C THR A 204 -3.84 3.01 4.04
N ASP A 205 -2.54 2.68 3.97
CA ASP A 205 -1.64 2.77 5.12
C ASP A 205 -2.11 1.88 6.29
N GLY A 206 -1.42 1.89 7.41
CA GLY A 206 -1.76 1.05 8.55
C GLY A 206 -3.01 1.51 9.32
N PRO A 207 -3.67 0.59 10.08
CA PRO A 207 -4.83 0.95 10.89
C PRO A 207 -4.57 2.02 11.94
N SER A 208 -3.33 2.20 12.40
CA SER A 208 -2.97 3.26 13.35
C SER A 208 -3.07 4.67 12.77
N SER A 209 -2.76 4.81 11.49
CA SER A 209 -2.76 6.09 10.77
C SER A 209 -4.07 6.37 10.03
N ASN A 210 -4.84 5.33 9.64
CA ASN A 210 -6.09 5.48 8.88
C ASN A 210 -7.34 5.01 9.62
N ASN A 211 -7.27 3.95 10.44
CA ASN A 211 -8.40 3.27 11.09
C ASN A 211 -9.38 2.55 10.14
N ALA A 212 -9.08 2.44 8.84
CA ALA A 212 -9.90 1.69 7.90
C ALA A 212 -9.02 1.10 6.79
N LEU A 213 -9.26 -0.17 6.50
CA LEU A 213 -8.65 -0.89 5.38
C LEU A 213 -9.70 -0.99 4.26
N ASP A 214 -10.07 0.17 3.69
CA ASP A 214 -11.21 0.32 2.78
C ASP A 214 -10.83 1.16 1.55
N MET A 215 -10.72 0.48 0.42
CA MET A 215 -10.33 1.10 -0.85
C MET A 215 -11.42 2.03 -1.43
N PHE A 216 -12.71 1.81 -1.13
CA PHE A 216 -13.78 2.74 -1.53
C PHE A 216 -13.60 4.09 -0.85
N ARG A 217 -13.27 4.07 0.44
CA ARG A 217 -12.99 5.27 1.21
C ARG A 217 -11.78 6.02 0.67
N GLU A 218 -10.69 5.31 0.35
CA GLU A 218 -9.49 5.93 -0.22
C GLU A 218 -9.78 6.60 -1.57
N MET A 219 -10.43 5.89 -2.49
CA MET A 219 -10.80 6.45 -3.80
C MET A 219 -11.67 7.71 -3.66
N TYR A 220 -12.66 7.69 -2.77
CA TYR A 220 -13.51 8.84 -2.49
C TYR A 220 -12.67 10.02 -1.97
N LEU A 221 -11.84 9.80 -0.95
CA LEU A 221 -10.98 10.84 -0.35
C LEU A 221 -10.03 11.44 -1.38
N ILE A 222 -9.35 10.63 -2.19
CA ILE A 222 -8.48 11.13 -3.25
C ILE A 222 -9.26 12.07 -4.16
N CYS A 223 -10.42 11.66 -4.66
CA CYS A 223 -11.21 12.46 -5.58
C CYS A 223 -11.68 13.78 -4.97
N VAL A 224 -12.23 13.76 -3.75
CA VAL A 224 -12.81 14.98 -3.17
C VAL A 224 -11.75 15.95 -2.67
N LEU A 225 -10.65 15.45 -2.10
CA LEU A 225 -9.55 16.30 -1.65
C LEU A 225 -8.84 16.99 -2.82
N GLN A 226 -8.69 16.29 -3.97
CA GLN A 226 -8.15 16.95 -5.17
C GLN A 226 -9.03 18.08 -5.68
N LYS A 227 -10.36 17.90 -5.69
CA LYS A 227 -11.29 18.98 -6.09
C LYS A 227 -11.14 20.22 -5.21
N LEU A 228 -10.93 20.03 -3.92
CA LEU A 228 -10.66 21.12 -2.97
C LEU A 228 -9.30 21.77 -3.22
N ARG A 229 -8.25 20.96 -3.40
CA ARG A 229 -6.88 21.45 -3.67
C ARG A 229 -6.82 22.30 -4.94
N GLU A 230 -7.36 21.77 -6.03
CA GLU A 230 -7.33 22.40 -7.35
C GLU A 230 -8.44 23.46 -7.55
N LYS A 231 -9.38 23.60 -6.60
CA LYS A 231 -10.59 24.42 -6.74
C LYS A 231 -11.33 24.16 -8.05
N ASN A 232 -11.33 22.89 -8.46
CA ASN A 232 -11.88 22.42 -9.72
C ASN A 232 -12.67 21.13 -9.50
N ALA A 233 -13.99 21.17 -9.74
CA ALA A 233 -14.87 20.00 -9.59
C ALA A 233 -14.58 18.86 -10.59
N ALA A 234 -13.82 19.12 -11.67
CA ALA A 234 -13.42 18.12 -12.65
C ALA A 234 -12.09 17.42 -12.30
N ALA A 235 -11.33 17.91 -11.31
CA ALA A 235 -10.05 17.30 -10.91
C ALA A 235 -10.22 15.86 -10.43
N ALA A 236 -9.20 15.05 -10.60
CA ALA A 236 -9.14 13.63 -10.26
C ALA A 236 -10.30 12.81 -10.85
N ASP A 237 -10.18 12.48 -12.13
CA ASP A 237 -11.16 11.65 -12.83
C ASP A 237 -11.37 10.30 -12.16
N ALA A 238 -12.62 9.93 -11.92
CA ALA A 238 -12.96 8.69 -11.20
C ALA A 238 -12.45 7.42 -11.89
N ASN A 239 -12.36 7.39 -13.25
CA ASN A 239 -11.82 6.22 -13.95
C ASN A 239 -10.30 6.10 -13.71
N ALA A 240 -9.60 7.24 -13.68
CA ALA A 240 -8.16 7.25 -13.39
C ALA A 240 -7.88 6.74 -11.97
N ILE A 241 -8.67 7.17 -10.98
CA ILE A 241 -8.51 6.75 -9.58
C ILE A 241 -8.92 5.28 -9.37
N LEU A 242 -10.02 4.81 -9.98
CA LEU A 242 -10.36 3.38 -9.94
C LEU A 242 -9.26 2.52 -10.57
N LYS A 243 -8.68 2.98 -11.69
CA LYS A 243 -7.56 2.29 -12.35
C LYS A 243 -6.31 2.29 -11.46
N ALA A 244 -6.03 3.38 -10.75
CA ALA A 244 -4.93 3.45 -9.78
C ALA A 244 -5.13 2.45 -8.63
N ALA A 245 -6.37 2.35 -8.09
CA ALA A 245 -6.70 1.44 -6.99
C ALA A 245 -6.75 -0.05 -7.40
N THR A 246 -6.77 -0.36 -8.69
CA THR A 246 -6.84 -1.74 -9.22
C THR A 246 -5.58 -2.09 -10.01
N ALA A 247 -5.60 -1.93 -11.32
CA ALA A 247 -4.48 -2.28 -12.20
C ALA A 247 -3.16 -1.54 -11.85
N GLY A 248 -3.26 -0.28 -11.44
CA GLY A 248 -2.10 0.51 -10.99
C GLY A 248 -1.47 -0.09 -9.75
N SER A 249 -2.27 -0.39 -8.73
CA SER A 249 -1.80 -1.01 -7.49
C SER A 249 -1.25 -2.41 -7.73
N ALA A 250 -1.90 -3.22 -8.55
CA ALA A 250 -1.40 -4.56 -8.89
C ALA A 250 0.00 -4.49 -9.53
N ARG A 251 0.19 -3.61 -10.50
CA ARG A 251 1.51 -3.43 -11.16
C ARG A 251 2.55 -2.85 -10.20
N CYS A 252 2.16 -1.87 -9.38
CA CYS A 252 3.02 -1.31 -8.34
C CYS A 252 3.54 -2.38 -7.38
N MET A 253 2.68 -3.32 -6.99
CA MET A 253 3.05 -4.43 -6.10
C MET A 253 3.92 -5.51 -6.78
N GLY A 254 4.18 -5.41 -8.09
CA GLY A 254 4.88 -6.46 -8.83
C GLY A 254 3.99 -7.66 -9.17
N LEU A 255 2.67 -7.44 -9.26
CA LEU A 255 1.65 -8.43 -9.62
C LEU A 255 0.98 -8.10 -10.97
N PRO A 256 1.73 -8.01 -12.09
CA PRO A 256 1.14 -7.66 -13.39
C PRO A 256 0.12 -8.70 -13.86
N GLU A 257 0.17 -9.91 -13.32
CA GLU A 257 -0.79 -10.98 -13.64
C GLU A 257 -2.15 -10.81 -12.91
N ALA A 258 -2.28 -9.83 -11.99
CA ALA A 258 -3.52 -9.48 -11.29
C ALA A 258 -4.14 -8.16 -11.81
N ASP A 259 -3.64 -7.58 -12.90
CA ASP A 259 -4.02 -6.22 -13.33
C ASP A 259 -5.30 -6.14 -14.17
N CYS A 260 -5.78 -7.27 -14.69
CA CYS A 260 -7.00 -7.32 -15.50
C CYS A 260 -7.63 -8.71 -15.49
N ILE A 261 -8.90 -8.78 -15.91
CA ILE A 261 -9.61 -10.05 -16.12
C ILE A 261 -9.35 -10.51 -17.56
N ALA A 262 -8.50 -11.54 -17.71
CA ALA A 262 -8.19 -12.14 -18.99
C ALA A 262 -7.72 -13.60 -18.81
N PRO A 263 -7.83 -14.46 -19.81
CA PRO A 263 -7.24 -15.81 -19.77
C PRO A 263 -5.74 -15.76 -19.46
N GLY A 264 -5.29 -16.61 -18.54
CA GLY A 264 -3.90 -16.68 -18.10
C GLY A 264 -3.48 -15.71 -17.01
N LYS A 265 -4.39 -14.81 -16.57
CA LYS A 265 -4.20 -13.91 -15.43
C LYS A 265 -4.60 -14.60 -14.11
N LEU A 266 -4.14 -14.03 -13.00
CA LEU A 266 -4.53 -14.50 -11.66
C LEU A 266 -6.03 -14.30 -11.43
N ALA A 267 -6.65 -15.27 -10.80
CA ALA A 267 -8.06 -15.20 -10.44
C ALA A 267 -8.24 -14.52 -9.06
N ASP A 268 -7.75 -13.28 -8.95
CA ASP A 268 -7.95 -12.39 -7.82
C ASP A 268 -9.07 -11.41 -8.20
N LEU A 269 -10.29 -11.68 -7.73
CA LEU A 269 -11.50 -11.04 -8.24
C LEU A 269 -12.36 -10.49 -7.09
N THR A 270 -13.00 -9.35 -7.36
CA THR A 270 -14.01 -8.76 -6.46
C THR A 270 -15.32 -8.54 -7.20
N VAL A 271 -16.41 -9.05 -6.65
CA VAL A 271 -17.77 -8.82 -7.19
C VAL A 271 -18.47 -7.78 -6.35
N ILE A 272 -18.91 -6.70 -7.01
CA ILE A 272 -19.63 -5.59 -6.39
C ILE A 272 -21.11 -5.63 -6.75
N GLY A 273 -21.96 -5.63 -5.73
CA GLY A 273 -23.42 -5.60 -5.90
C GLY A 273 -23.93 -4.20 -6.22
N LEU A 274 -24.45 -4.01 -7.43
CA LEU A 274 -25.00 -2.72 -7.87
C LEU A 274 -26.46 -2.52 -7.44
N HIS A 275 -27.16 -3.56 -7.02
CA HIS A 275 -28.58 -3.49 -6.66
C HIS A 275 -28.77 -3.11 -5.18
N ARG A 276 -28.31 -1.89 -4.84
CA ARG A 276 -28.41 -1.27 -3.51
C ARG A 276 -28.80 0.20 -3.68
N PRO A 277 -29.50 0.84 -2.72
CA PRO A 277 -29.93 2.25 -2.85
C PRO A 277 -28.79 3.24 -3.16
N ASN A 278 -27.63 3.07 -2.53
CA ASN A 278 -26.46 3.92 -2.78
C ASN A 278 -25.85 3.79 -4.18
N MET A 279 -26.15 2.69 -4.90
CA MET A 279 -25.67 2.44 -6.26
C MET A 279 -26.72 2.79 -7.32
N GLN A 280 -27.90 3.28 -6.94
CA GLN A 280 -29.01 3.60 -7.85
C GLN A 280 -29.24 5.12 -7.95
N PRO A 281 -29.67 5.64 -9.11
CA PRO A 281 -29.75 4.93 -10.40
C PRO A 281 -28.36 4.63 -10.98
N ILE A 282 -28.24 3.59 -11.80
CA ILE A 282 -26.99 3.29 -12.50
C ILE A 282 -26.88 4.26 -13.69
N ASN A 283 -26.07 5.29 -13.53
CA ASN A 283 -25.78 6.26 -14.58
C ASN A 283 -24.37 6.05 -15.14
N ASN A 284 -23.37 6.03 -14.24
CA ASN A 284 -21.98 5.76 -14.60
C ASN A 284 -21.38 4.86 -13.51
N ILE A 285 -21.13 3.60 -13.86
CA ILE A 285 -20.69 2.57 -12.90
C ILE A 285 -19.41 2.98 -12.17
N THR A 286 -18.44 3.53 -12.87
CA THR A 286 -17.18 3.97 -12.26
C THR A 286 -17.41 5.09 -11.24
N LYS A 287 -18.21 6.10 -11.61
CA LYS A 287 -18.53 7.19 -10.68
C LYS A 287 -19.36 6.69 -9.49
N ASN A 288 -20.31 5.77 -9.73
CA ASN A 288 -21.05 5.15 -8.65
C ASN A 288 -20.10 4.40 -7.69
N LEU A 289 -19.15 3.62 -8.21
CA LEU A 289 -18.16 2.91 -7.38
C LEU A 289 -17.30 3.85 -6.55
N VAL A 290 -16.77 4.90 -7.17
CA VAL A 290 -15.82 5.83 -6.51
C VAL A 290 -16.53 6.79 -5.54
N TYR A 291 -17.71 7.29 -5.88
CA TYR A 291 -18.38 8.33 -5.08
C TYR A 291 -19.46 7.80 -4.14
N SER A 292 -20.05 6.67 -4.45
CA SER A 292 -21.19 6.11 -3.70
C SER A 292 -20.92 4.69 -3.19
N GLY A 293 -19.92 4.00 -3.74
CA GLY A 293 -19.57 2.64 -3.35
C GLY A 293 -19.07 2.58 -1.91
N ALA A 294 -19.30 1.44 -1.26
CA ALA A 294 -18.88 1.15 0.09
C ALA A 294 -18.58 -0.35 0.23
N LYS A 295 -17.83 -0.74 1.26
CA LYS A 295 -17.54 -2.15 1.52
C LYS A 295 -18.81 -3.02 1.64
N THR A 296 -19.93 -2.46 2.06
CA THR A 296 -21.24 -3.16 2.10
C THR A 296 -21.79 -3.54 0.72
N ASN A 297 -21.21 -3.01 -0.37
CA ASN A 297 -21.52 -3.42 -1.73
C ASN A 297 -20.72 -4.66 -2.19
N VAL A 298 -19.66 -5.06 -1.46
CA VAL A 298 -18.87 -6.25 -1.79
C VAL A 298 -19.72 -7.50 -1.59
N ARG A 299 -19.79 -8.32 -2.63
CA ARG A 299 -20.53 -9.59 -2.63
C ARG A 299 -19.61 -10.78 -2.53
N LEU A 300 -18.43 -10.67 -3.13
CA LEU A 300 -17.48 -11.76 -3.16
C LEU A 300 -16.07 -11.18 -3.30
N THR A 301 -15.12 -11.77 -2.56
CA THR A 301 -13.69 -11.58 -2.76
C THR A 301 -13.03 -12.92 -2.94
N MET A 302 -12.32 -13.07 -4.07
CA MET A 302 -11.63 -14.27 -4.50
C MET A 302 -10.13 -13.99 -4.57
N VAL A 303 -9.31 -14.91 -4.10
CA VAL A 303 -7.85 -14.87 -4.20
C VAL A 303 -7.37 -16.21 -4.76
N ASP A 304 -6.58 -16.17 -5.80
CA ASP A 304 -6.01 -17.36 -6.46
C ASP A 304 -7.08 -18.42 -6.82
N GLY A 305 -8.25 -17.94 -7.30
CA GLY A 305 -9.38 -18.79 -7.65
C GLY A 305 -10.20 -19.34 -6.47
N ARG A 306 -9.85 -19.00 -5.24
CA ARG A 306 -10.58 -19.40 -4.03
C ARG A 306 -11.45 -18.27 -3.51
N ILE A 307 -12.73 -18.53 -3.34
CA ILE A 307 -13.64 -17.58 -2.70
C ILE A 307 -13.34 -17.58 -1.20
N LEU A 308 -12.86 -16.44 -0.67
CA LEU A 308 -12.53 -16.27 0.74
C LEU A 308 -13.62 -15.53 1.51
N TYR A 309 -14.36 -14.65 0.82
CA TYR A 309 -15.49 -13.91 1.38
C TYR A 309 -16.66 -13.92 0.41
N GLU A 310 -17.85 -14.19 0.91
CA GLU A 310 -19.07 -14.15 0.11
C GLU A 310 -20.27 -13.74 0.97
N ASN A 311 -20.99 -12.68 0.53
CA ASN A 311 -22.26 -12.22 1.12
C ASN A 311 -22.23 -12.10 2.66
N GLY A 312 -21.20 -11.50 3.22
CA GLY A 312 -21.04 -11.28 4.66
C GLY A 312 -20.44 -12.47 5.43
N ARG A 313 -19.94 -13.49 4.73
CA ARG A 313 -19.35 -14.69 5.36
C ARG A 313 -17.90 -14.87 4.91
N PHE A 314 -17.02 -15.11 5.86
CA PHE A 314 -15.65 -15.57 5.60
C PHE A 314 -15.67 -17.10 5.53
N LEU A 315 -15.15 -17.66 4.42
CA LEU A 315 -15.27 -19.08 4.15
C LEU A 315 -14.13 -19.93 4.74
N ASN A 316 -12.98 -19.31 5.01
CA ASN A 316 -11.77 -19.99 5.51
C ASN A 316 -11.26 -19.41 6.83
N ALA A 317 -12.11 -18.73 7.61
CA ALA A 317 -11.68 -18.10 8.85
C ALA A 317 -12.68 -18.31 9.98
N ASP A 318 -12.20 -18.70 11.14
CA ASP A 318 -12.94 -18.62 12.39
C ASP A 318 -12.83 -17.18 12.93
N THR A 319 -13.87 -16.39 12.66
CA THR A 319 -13.90 -14.98 13.04
C THR A 319 -13.91 -14.76 14.55
N ASP A 320 -14.58 -15.65 15.31
CA ASP A 320 -14.68 -15.54 16.77
C ASP A 320 -13.31 -15.80 17.42
N GLU A 321 -12.57 -16.81 16.91
CA GLU A 321 -11.19 -17.05 17.32
C GLU A 321 -10.29 -15.85 17.03
N ILE A 322 -10.36 -15.27 15.81
CA ILE A 322 -9.55 -14.15 15.40
C ILE A 322 -9.82 -12.92 16.27
N TYR A 323 -11.09 -12.58 16.51
CA TYR A 323 -11.49 -11.45 17.36
C TYR A 323 -11.03 -11.65 18.80
N LYS A 324 -11.21 -12.84 19.37
CA LYS A 324 -10.75 -13.18 20.72
C LYS A 324 -9.23 -13.03 20.85
N ASN A 325 -8.46 -13.53 19.88
CA ASN A 325 -7.01 -13.44 19.89
C ASN A 325 -6.52 -11.97 19.75
N ALA A 326 -7.14 -11.21 18.86
CA ALA A 326 -6.84 -9.78 18.70
C ALA A 326 -7.14 -8.99 19.98
N GLN A 327 -8.27 -9.26 20.66
CA GLN A 327 -8.62 -8.63 21.94
C GLN A 327 -7.62 -9.01 23.03
N ALA A 328 -7.22 -10.29 23.12
CA ALA A 328 -6.23 -10.74 24.10
C ALA A 328 -4.85 -10.07 23.93
N VAL A 329 -4.51 -9.64 22.73
CA VAL A 329 -3.29 -8.82 22.50
C VAL A 329 -3.44 -7.45 23.15
N ILE A 330 -4.57 -6.78 22.96
CA ILE A 330 -4.85 -5.45 23.54
C ILE A 330 -4.89 -5.53 25.06
N ASP A 331 -5.51 -6.56 25.63
CA ASP A 331 -5.63 -6.72 27.09
C ASP A 331 -4.27 -6.93 27.78
N ARG A 332 -3.28 -7.47 27.04
CA ARG A 332 -1.90 -7.61 27.55
C ARG A 332 -1.08 -6.31 27.50
N ILE A 333 -1.53 -5.34 26.72
CA ILE A 333 -0.83 -4.05 26.53
C ILE A 333 -1.37 -2.98 27.50
N ARG A 334 -2.57 -3.16 28.02
CA ARG A 334 -3.19 -2.28 29.04
C ARG A 334 -2.69 -2.63 30.44
#